data_f7b90ce4cade5e709fd251fe1d6da02d
#
_entry.id   f7b90ce4cade5e709fd251fe1d6da02d
#
_cell.length_a   1.000
_cell.length_b   1.000
_cell.length_c   1.000
_cell.angle_alpha   90.00
_cell.angle_beta   90.00
_cell.angle_gamma   90.00
#
_symmetry.space_group_name_H-M   'P 1'
#
loop_
_entity.id
_entity.type
_entity.pdbx_description
1 polymer ?
#
loop_
_entity_poly.entity_id
_entity_poly.type
_entity_poly.pdbx_seq_one_letter_code
_entity_poly.pdbx_strand_id
1 'polypeptide(L)'
;MNSISRHGLFVSVFIVASFFPQAQAGELTLALANSTCDAMNKVEALYRASHPVRFTHICKSSGLLAKGLSGGALKADVFVSADRDWMDFALGNGLVASDRIASPWGNALVVASVKSSPLQRLDWQELASDKVTAILIGDPSTAPFGRHAKEALEATGLWEQVRHKIQTRKHVQLVAAALATSSPGTVGILFKSNLTDQLQPLHAVDPALHKPIRYYMAPLKASAGKADVTDFLEFLRSEAARDIFRAEGFDVSAP
;
A
#
# COMPACT_ATOMS: atom_id res chain seq x y z
N MET A 1 32.25 -83.41 28.49
CA MET A 1 32.50 -81.97 28.76
C MET A 1 31.95 -81.21 27.52
N ASN A 2 30.75 -80.64 27.62
CA ASN A 2 30.02 -80.02 26.48
C ASN A 2 30.29 -78.52 26.47
N SER A 3 30.86 -78.02 25.39
CA SER A 3 31.01 -76.60 25.14
C SER A 3 29.83 -76.11 24.34
N ILE A 4 29.00 -75.20 24.93
CA ILE A 4 27.85 -74.57 24.25
C ILE A 4 28.34 -73.22 23.68
N SER A 5 28.40 -73.19 22.34
CA SER A 5 28.70 -71.95 21.58
C SER A 5 27.42 -71.09 21.49
N ARG A 6 27.45 -69.90 22.07
CA ARG A 6 26.39 -68.88 21.96
C ARG A 6 26.64 -67.99 20.72
N HIS A 7 25.84 -68.17 19.69
CA HIS A 7 25.80 -67.28 18.55
C HIS A 7 24.91 -66.06 18.89
N GLY A 8 25.53 -64.89 19.06
CA GLY A 8 24.82 -63.64 19.22
C GLY A 8 24.37 -63.13 17.85
N LEU A 9 23.06 -62.96 17.69
CA LEU A 9 22.41 -62.38 16.52
C LEU A 9 22.46 -60.85 16.65
N PHE A 10 23.34 -60.17 15.87
CA PHE A 10 23.34 -58.73 15.76
C PHE A 10 22.27 -58.27 14.76
N VAL A 11 21.18 -57.67 15.25
CA VAL A 11 20.18 -57.01 14.42
C VAL A 11 20.66 -55.61 14.16
N SER A 12 21.14 -55.32 12.95
CA SER A 12 21.46 -53.98 12.50
C SER A 12 20.22 -53.26 12.11
N VAL A 13 19.78 -52.28 12.91
CA VAL A 13 18.66 -51.38 12.59
C VAL A 13 19.20 -50.30 11.63
N PHE A 14 18.83 -50.35 10.37
CA PHE A 14 19.04 -49.29 9.40
C PHE A 14 18.05 -48.18 9.63
N ILE A 15 18.45 -47.06 10.24
CA ILE A 15 17.65 -45.82 10.29
C ILE A 15 17.72 -45.18 8.89
N VAL A 16 16.67 -45.33 8.10
CA VAL A 16 16.48 -44.56 6.87
C VAL A 16 16.10 -43.13 7.25
N ALA A 17 17.09 -42.25 7.27
CA ALA A 17 16.81 -40.81 7.41
C ALA A 17 16.12 -40.34 6.12
N SER A 18 14.81 -40.13 6.21
CA SER A 18 14.02 -39.52 5.14
C SER A 18 14.46 -38.05 5.02
N PHE A 19 15.28 -37.75 4.04
CA PHE A 19 15.57 -36.39 3.61
C PHE A 19 14.30 -35.82 2.95
N PHE A 20 13.47 -35.09 3.70
CA PHE A 20 12.49 -34.21 3.11
C PHE A 20 13.23 -32.99 2.58
N PRO A 21 13.17 -32.69 1.27
CA PRO A 21 13.70 -31.45 0.76
C PRO A 21 12.98 -30.30 1.48
N GLN A 22 13.71 -29.53 2.24
CA GLN A 22 13.18 -28.31 2.86
C GLN A 22 12.83 -27.38 1.71
N ALA A 23 11.53 -27.14 1.49
CA ALA A 23 11.08 -26.18 0.49
C ALA A 23 11.76 -24.83 0.79
N GLN A 24 12.58 -24.37 -0.14
CA GLN A 24 13.24 -23.09 0.01
C GLN A 24 12.16 -22.02 -0.03
N ALA A 25 12.08 -21.21 1.04
CA ALA A 25 11.09 -20.13 1.09
C ALA A 25 11.28 -19.20 -0.11
N GLY A 26 10.20 -18.98 -0.87
CA GLY A 26 10.18 -18.01 -1.94
C GLY A 26 10.50 -16.59 -1.42
N GLU A 27 10.95 -15.72 -2.30
CA GLU A 27 11.19 -14.31 -1.98
C GLU A 27 10.43 -13.43 -2.97
N LEU A 28 9.61 -12.52 -2.42
CA LEU A 28 8.83 -11.55 -3.19
C LEU A 28 9.19 -10.14 -2.77
N THR A 29 9.59 -9.31 -3.73
CA THR A 29 9.80 -7.88 -3.52
C THR A 29 8.59 -7.12 -4.07
N LEU A 30 7.93 -6.35 -3.21
CA LEU A 30 6.73 -5.59 -3.53
C LEU A 30 7.05 -4.09 -3.58
N ALA A 31 6.84 -3.47 -4.74
CA ALA A 31 6.87 -2.01 -4.91
C ALA A 31 5.46 -1.45 -4.62
N LEU A 32 5.25 -0.95 -3.42
CA LEU A 32 3.95 -0.60 -2.88
C LEU A 32 3.73 0.90 -2.82
N ALA A 33 2.61 1.38 -3.38
CA ALA A 33 2.09 2.70 -3.03
C ALA A 33 2.05 2.81 -1.50
N ASN A 34 2.70 3.84 -0.95
CA ASN A 34 2.97 3.95 0.48
C ASN A 34 1.72 3.81 1.37
N SER A 35 0.55 4.22 0.87
CA SER A 35 -0.73 4.07 1.56
C SER A 35 -1.18 2.62 1.78
N THR A 36 -0.64 1.65 1.04
CA THR A 36 -1.03 0.24 1.16
C THR A 36 -0.12 -0.57 2.07
N CYS A 37 1.02 -0.01 2.52
CA CYS A 37 2.06 -0.79 3.19
C CYS A 37 1.59 -1.42 4.51
N ASP A 38 0.81 -0.69 5.32
CA ASP A 38 0.33 -1.21 6.61
C ASP A 38 -0.71 -2.32 6.43
N ALA A 39 -1.66 -2.15 5.49
CA ALA A 39 -2.62 -3.18 5.12
C ALA A 39 -1.91 -4.41 4.53
N MET A 40 -0.92 -4.18 3.66
CA MET A 40 -0.16 -5.25 3.02
C MET A 40 0.61 -6.09 4.05
N ASN A 41 1.24 -5.48 5.07
CA ASN A 41 1.89 -6.20 6.17
C ASN A 41 0.93 -7.19 6.86
N LYS A 42 -0.34 -6.81 7.07
CA LYS A 42 -1.36 -7.66 7.68
C LYS A 42 -1.78 -8.81 6.76
N VAL A 43 -1.95 -8.52 5.47
CA VAL A 43 -2.27 -9.53 4.46
C VAL A 43 -1.15 -10.56 4.35
N GLU A 44 0.10 -10.12 4.31
CA GLU A 44 1.25 -11.02 4.26
C GLU A 44 1.39 -11.89 5.50
N ALA A 45 1.09 -11.34 6.68
CA ALA A 45 1.08 -12.14 7.91
C ALA A 45 0.07 -13.30 7.81
N LEU A 46 -1.11 -13.04 7.22
CA LEU A 46 -2.11 -14.06 6.97
C LEU A 46 -1.64 -15.06 5.89
N TYR A 47 -1.07 -14.57 4.78
CA TYR A 47 -0.57 -15.41 3.69
C TYR A 47 0.53 -16.37 4.15
N ARG A 48 1.48 -15.88 4.94
CA ARG A 48 2.60 -16.68 5.49
C ARG A 48 2.18 -17.82 6.40
N ALA A 49 0.95 -17.81 6.93
CA ALA A 49 0.45 -18.92 7.75
C ALA A 49 0.38 -20.25 6.98
N SER A 50 0.26 -20.19 5.63
CA SER A 50 0.16 -21.38 4.77
C SER A 50 1.20 -21.41 3.62
N HIS A 51 1.96 -20.33 3.44
CA HIS A 51 2.92 -20.21 2.34
C HIS A 51 4.29 -19.75 2.86
N PRO A 52 5.36 -20.55 2.69
CA PRO A 52 6.70 -20.20 3.18
C PRO A 52 7.36 -19.16 2.25
N VAL A 53 6.89 -17.90 2.29
CA VAL A 53 7.39 -16.80 1.45
C VAL A 53 7.94 -15.67 2.33
N ARG A 54 9.08 -15.11 1.95
CA ARG A 54 9.65 -13.90 2.52
C ARG A 54 9.27 -12.70 1.66
N PHE A 55 8.84 -11.63 2.30
CA PHE A 55 8.48 -10.38 1.63
C PHE A 55 9.49 -9.29 1.92
N THR A 56 9.78 -8.49 0.90
CA THR A 56 10.56 -7.25 0.98
C THR A 56 9.72 -6.12 0.40
N HIS A 57 9.59 -5.01 1.14
CA HIS A 57 8.78 -3.85 0.73
C HIS A 57 9.63 -2.68 0.26
N ILE A 58 9.20 -2.07 -0.83
CA ILE A 58 9.67 -0.75 -1.29
C ILE A 58 8.46 0.20 -1.24
N CYS A 59 8.27 0.87 -0.09
CA CYS A 59 7.15 1.78 0.16
C CYS A 59 7.51 3.22 -0.23
N LYS A 60 6.93 3.73 -1.32
CA LYS A 60 7.11 5.11 -1.81
C LYS A 60 5.81 5.62 -2.45
N SER A 61 5.75 6.91 -2.85
CA SER A 61 4.67 7.37 -3.72
C SER A 61 4.70 6.64 -5.06
N SER A 62 3.53 6.44 -5.68
CA SER A 62 3.39 5.65 -6.92
C SER A 62 4.29 6.17 -8.04
N GLY A 63 4.43 7.49 -8.16
CA GLY A 63 5.30 8.08 -9.18
C GLY A 63 6.78 7.84 -8.93
N LEU A 64 7.24 7.85 -7.69
CA LEU A 64 8.63 7.52 -7.35
C LEU A 64 8.93 6.04 -7.61
N LEU A 65 7.96 5.15 -7.34
CA LEU A 65 8.08 3.73 -7.66
C LEU A 65 8.16 3.52 -9.18
N ALA A 66 7.19 4.05 -9.92
CA ALA A 66 7.10 3.86 -11.36
C ALA A 66 8.36 4.39 -12.10
N LYS A 67 8.83 5.58 -11.72
CA LYS A 67 10.08 6.16 -12.27
C LYS A 67 11.31 5.35 -11.87
N GLY A 68 11.39 4.90 -10.61
CA GLY A 68 12.50 4.10 -10.14
C GLY A 68 12.58 2.72 -10.80
N LEU A 69 11.44 2.08 -11.04
CA LEU A 69 11.34 0.82 -11.77
C LEU A 69 11.73 0.99 -13.25
N SER A 70 11.18 2.03 -13.90
CA SER A 70 11.48 2.32 -15.31
C SER A 70 12.94 2.69 -15.55
N GLY A 71 13.55 3.43 -14.63
CA GLY A 71 14.96 3.79 -14.69
C GLY A 71 15.94 2.70 -14.20
N GLY A 72 15.45 1.53 -13.80
CA GLY A 72 16.28 0.42 -13.30
C GLY A 72 16.89 0.62 -11.90
N ALA A 73 16.59 1.75 -11.24
CA ALA A 73 17.06 2.03 -9.87
C ALA A 73 16.34 1.19 -8.80
N LEU A 74 15.16 0.66 -9.12
CA LEU A 74 14.40 -0.25 -8.27
C LEU A 74 14.16 -1.56 -9.02
N LYS A 75 14.13 -2.66 -8.26
CA LYS A 75 13.73 -3.99 -8.74
C LYS A 75 12.65 -4.52 -7.82
N ALA A 76 11.59 -5.10 -8.39
CA ALA A 76 10.50 -5.71 -7.64
C ALA A 76 9.85 -6.83 -8.47
N ASP A 77 8.97 -7.58 -7.83
CA ASP A 77 8.16 -8.62 -8.48
C ASP A 77 6.74 -8.13 -8.80
N VAL A 78 6.20 -7.30 -7.91
CA VAL A 78 4.85 -6.74 -8.03
C VAL A 78 4.92 -5.22 -7.87
N PHE A 79 4.15 -4.50 -8.68
CA PHE A 79 3.93 -3.06 -8.54
C PHE A 79 2.47 -2.78 -8.16
N VAL A 80 2.29 -1.99 -7.11
CA VAL A 80 0.99 -1.48 -6.65
C VAL A 80 1.00 0.04 -6.72
N SER A 81 0.12 0.60 -7.55
CA SER A 81 -0.09 2.04 -7.73
C SER A 81 -1.41 2.50 -7.09
N ALA A 82 -1.42 3.68 -6.49
CA ALA A 82 -2.61 4.33 -5.93
C ALA A 82 -3.37 5.20 -6.96
N ASP A 83 -3.00 5.17 -8.23
CA ASP A 83 -3.76 5.73 -9.34
C ASP A 83 -3.46 5.04 -10.68
N ARG A 84 -4.31 5.34 -11.67
CA ARG A 84 -4.22 4.79 -13.01
C ARG A 84 -3.04 5.36 -13.80
N ASP A 85 -2.78 6.63 -13.70
CA ASP A 85 -1.78 7.31 -14.54
C ASP A 85 -0.37 6.72 -14.34
N TRP A 86 -0.02 6.37 -13.09
CA TRP A 86 1.28 5.72 -12.80
C TRP A 86 1.32 4.24 -13.19
N MET A 87 0.18 3.55 -13.19
CA MET A 87 0.11 2.21 -13.75
C MET A 87 0.22 2.25 -15.28
N ASP A 88 -0.42 3.22 -15.95
CA ASP A 88 -0.30 3.43 -17.40
C ASP A 88 1.11 3.88 -17.79
N PHE A 89 1.78 4.67 -16.97
CA PHE A 89 3.21 4.97 -17.15
C PHE A 89 4.05 3.67 -17.12
N ALA A 90 3.80 2.78 -16.17
CA ALA A 90 4.50 1.49 -16.09
C ALA A 90 4.19 0.59 -17.30
N LEU A 91 2.94 0.59 -17.78
CA LEU A 91 2.52 -0.12 -18.99
C LEU A 91 3.22 0.43 -20.24
N GLY A 92 3.21 1.75 -20.43
CA GLY A 92 3.85 2.43 -21.56
C GLY A 92 5.38 2.25 -21.62
N ASN A 93 6.01 2.05 -20.45
CA ASN A 93 7.44 1.71 -20.35
C ASN A 93 7.72 0.19 -20.41
N GLY A 94 6.70 -0.62 -20.70
CA GLY A 94 6.85 -2.06 -20.89
C GLY A 94 7.14 -2.86 -19.61
N LEU A 95 6.94 -2.27 -18.43
CA LEU A 95 7.21 -2.91 -17.13
C LEU A 95 6.15 -3.95 -16.75
N VAL A 96 4.90 -3.72 -17.15
CA VAL A 96 3.75 -4.59 -16.89
C VAL A 96 3.01 -4.92 -18.18
N ALA A 97 2.11 -5.90 -18.14
CA ALA A 97 1.24 -6.26 -19.26
C ALA A 97 -0.21 -5.84 -18.95
N SER A 98 -0.94 -5.35 -19.97
CA SER A 98 -2.28 -4.78 -19.78
C SER A 98 -3.32 -5.80 -19.26
N ASP A 99 -3.22 -7.04 -19.70
CA ASP A 99 -4.07 -8.17 -19.30
C ASP A 99 -3.79 -8.69 -17.88
N ARG A 100 -2.72 -8.21 -17.25
CA ARG A 100 -2.31 -8.59 -15.89
C ARG A 100 -2.58 -7.50 -14.86
N ILE A 101 -3.15 -6.36 -15.26
CA ILE A 101 -3.49 -5.26 -14.35
C ILE A 101 -4.84 -5.55 -13.70
N ALA A 102 -4.87 -5.54 -12.37
CA ALA A 102 -6.09 -5.64 -11.57
C ALA A 102 -6.29 -4.39 -10.72
N SER A 103 -7.54 -4.08 -10.37
CA SER A 103 -7.90 -2.93 -9.53
C SER A 103 -8.83 -3.34 -8.39
N PRO A 104 -8.31 -3.98 -7.33
CA PRO A 104 -9.13 -4.59 -6.28
C PRO A 104 -9.64 -3.62 -5.21
N TRP A 105 -9.02 -2.43 -5.06
CA TRP A 105 -9.31 -1.51 -3.98
C TRP A 105 -9.52 -0.08 -4.46
N GLY A 106 -10.31 0.67 -3.70
CA GLY A 106 -10.48 2.11 -3.79
C GLY A 106 -10.12 2.81 -2.48
N ASN A 107 -10.26 4.12 -2.45
CA ASN A 107 -10.08 4.96 -1.27
C ASN A 107 -10.91 6.23 -1.39
N ALA A 108 -10.95 7.01 -0.31
CA ALA A 108 -11.55 8.34 -0.30
C ALA A 108 -10.54 9.36 0.23
N LEU A 109 -10.71 10.63 -0.12
CA LEU A 109 -9.99 11.73 0.50
C LEU A 109 -10.77 12.28 1.69
N VAL A 110 -10.03 12.66 2.72
CA VAL A 110 -10.54 13.36 3.89
C VAL A 110 -9.65 14.54 4.23
N VAL A 111 -10.27 15.61 4.74
CA VAL A 111 -9.55 16.65 5.49
C VAL A 111 -9.48 16.18 6.93
N ALA A 112 -8.30 16.21 7.52
CA ALA A 112 -8.10 15.80 8.91
C ALA A 112 -7.18 16.77 9.66
N SER A 113 -7.28 16.75 10.98
CA SER A 113 -6.37 17.44 11.89
C SER A 113 -5.93 16.51 13.02
N VAL A 114 -4.98 16.95 13.84
CA VAL A 114 -4.67 16.28 15.11
C VAL A 114 -5.91 16.32 16.04
N LYS A 115 -6.17 15.25 16.80
CA LYS A 115 -7.34 15.16 17.70
C LYS A 115 -7.40 16.25 18.76
N SER A 116 -6.28 16.80 19.17
CA SER A 116 -6.21 17.91 20.13
C SER A 116 -6.54 19.28 19.49
N SER A 117 -6.77 19.34 18.17
CA SER A 117 -7.18 20.57 17.50
C SER A 117 -8.58 21.01 17.95
N PRO A 118 -8.81 22.31 18.14
CA PRO A 118 -10.14 22.85 18.42
C PRO A 118 -11.10 22.72 17.22
N LEU A 119 -10.59 22.46 16.01
CA LEU A 119 -11.39 22.23 14.83
C LEU A 119 -12.05 20.84 14.94
N GLN A 120 -13.38 20.81 15.12
CA GLN A 120 -14.15 19.55 15.19
C GLN A 120 -14.81 19.21 13.85
N ARG A 121 -15.06 20.21 13.03
CA ARG A 121 -15.64 20.14 11.69
C ARG A 121 -15.09 21.30 10.87
N LEU A 122 -14.99 21.09 9.57
CA LEU A 122 -14.55 22.12 8.62
C LEU A 122 -15.35 21.95 7.33
N ASP A 123 -16.01 22.98 6.88
CA ASP A 123 -16.59 22.98 5.54
C ASP A 123 -15.47 23.18 4.49
N TRP A 124 -15.64 22.60 3.31
CA TRP A 124 -14.61 22.62 2.27
C TRP A 124 -14.11 24.03 1.93
N GLN A 125 -15.05 24.99 1.86
CA GLN A 125 -14.71 26.39 1.56
C GLN A 125 -13.93 27.08 2.70
N GLU A 126 -14.04 26.60 3.93
CA GLU A 126 -13.32 27.15 5.08
C GLU A 126 -11.82 26.86 5.05
N LEU A 127 -11.33 26.00 4.12
CA LEU A 127 -9.90 25.83 3.87
C LEU A 127 -9.21 27.16 3.52
N ALA A 128 -9.95 28.10 2.90
CA ALA A 128 -9.45 29.43 2.58
C ALA A 128 -9.48 30.41 3.79
N SER A 129 -10.22 30.11 4.85
CA SER A 129 -10.38 31.00 6.01
C SER A 129 -9.13 31.05 6.90
N ASP A 130 -9.07 32.04 7.78
CA ASP A 130 -7.97 32.20 8.77
C ASP A 130 -7.96 31.10 9.85
N LYS A 131 -9.04 30.29 9.96
CA LYS A 131 -9.06 29.10 10.82
C LYS A 131 -8.01 28.06 10.41
N VAL A 132 -7.66 28.04 9.11
CA VAL A 132 -6.68 27.11 8.53
C VAL A 132 -5.41 27.88 8.22
N THR A 133 -4.34 27.56 8.91
CA THR A 133 -3.03 28.23 8.77
C THR A 133 -2.07 27.46 7.85
N ALA A 134 -2.22 26.15 7.74
CA ALA A 134 -1.42 25.31 6.85
C ALA A 134 -2.23 24.08 6.37
N ILE A 135 -1.99 23.67 5.13
CA ILE A 135 -2.64 22.52 4.50
C ILE A 135 -1.55 21.56 4.02
N LEU A 136 -1.45 20.39 4.66
CA LEU A 136 -0.49 19.36 4.28
C LEU A 136 -1.11 18.45 3.21
N ILE A 137 -0.43 18.29 2.08
CA ILE A 137 -0.84 17.38 1.00
C ILE A 137 0.36 16.58 0.50
N GLY A 138 0.13 15.61 -0.37
CA GLY A 138 1.18 14.98 -1.16
C GLY A 138 1.74 15.91 -2.22
N ASP A 139 2.99 15.65 -2.64
CA ASP A 139 3.51 16.27 -3.86
C ASP A 139 2.65 15.84 -5.07
N PRO A 140 1.88 16.74 -5.70
CA PRO A 140 0.97 16.38 -6.80
C PRO A 140 1.69 15.78 -8.02
N SER A 141 2.98 16.00 -8.17
CA SER A 141 3.77 15.50 -9.30
C SER A 141 4.15 14.02 -9.17
N THR A 142 4.08 13.44 -7.95
CA THR A 142 4.52 12.05 -7.69
C THR A 142 3.59 11.27 -6.77
N ALA A 143 2.80 11.95 -5.93
CA ALA A 143 1.94 11.33 -4.92
C ALA A 143 0.46 11.42 -5.33
N PRO A 144 -0.22 10.28 -5.60
CA PRO A 144 -1.62 10.26 -6.04
C PRO A 144 -2.57 11.05 -5.14
N PHE A 145 -2.49 10.88 -3.81
CA PHE A 145 -3.36 11.62 -2.89
C PHE A 145 -3.18 13.14 -2.96
N GLY A 146 -1.97 13.61 -3.25
CA GLY A 146 -1.70 15.03 -3.49
C GLY A 146 -2.27 15.52 -4.81
N ARG A 147 -2.23 14.68 -5.87
CA ARG A 147 -2.85 14.97 -7.15
C ARG A 147 -4.37 15.09 -7.01
N HIS A 148 -5.02 14.13 -6.35
CA HIS A 148 -6.46 14.18 -6.13
C HIS A 148 -6.87 15.34 -5.22
N ALA A 149 -6.07 15.68 -4.20
CA ALA A 149 -6.30 16.87 -3.38
C ALA A 149 -6.24 18.15 -4.22
N LYS A 150 -5.25 18.26 -5.12
CA LYS A 150 -5.15 19.39 -6.06
C LYS A 150 -6.34 19.43 -7.02
N GLU A 151 -6.72 18.32 -7.63
CA GLU A 151 -7.90 18.22 -8.50
C GLU A 151 -9.17 18.76 -7.79
N ALA A 152 -9.42 18.32 -6.56
CA ALA A 152 -10.57 18.77 -5.78
C ALA A 152 -10.53 20.27 -5.45
N LEU A 153 -9.37 20.80 -5.11
CA LEU A 153 -9.19 22.22 -4.84
C LEU A 153 -9.35 23.07 -6.12
N GLU A 154 -8.85 22.58 -7.26
CA GLU A 154 -9.02 23.24 -8.56
C GLU A 154 -10.48 23.23 -9.03
N ALA A 155 -11.17 22.08 -8.90
CA ALA A 155 -12.57 21.93 -9.28
C ALA A 155 -13.52 22.91 -8.56
N THR A 156 -13.13 23.35 -7.36
CA THR A 156 -13.89 24.30 -6.56
C THR A 156 -13.36 25.74 -6.58
N GLY A 157 -12.30 26.01 -7.36
CA GLY A 157 -11.64 27.32 -7.41
C GLY A 157 -10.86 27.70 -6.14
N LEU A 158 -10.66 26.76 -5.21
CA LEU A 158 -9.94 27.01 -3.96
C LEU A 158 -8.42 26.96 -4.12
N TRP A 159 -7.88 26.26 -5.12
CA TRP A 159 -6.43 26.05 -5.26
C TRP A 159 -5.63 27.36 -5.18
N GLU A 160 -6.03 28.37 -5.97
CA GLU A 160 -5.32 29.66 -6.00
C GLU A 160 -5.47 30.43 -4.67
N GLN A 161 -6.59 30.25 -3.96
CA GLN A 161 -6.83 30.90 -2.68
C GLN A 161 -5.99 30.31 -1.55
N VAL A 162 -5.72 28.98 -1.59
CA VAL A 162 -5.03 28.27 -0.51
C VAL A 162 -3.59 27.88 -0.82
N ARG A 163 -3.09 28.08 -2.04
CA ARG A 163 -1.76 27.64 -2.44
C ARG A 163 -0.63 28.16 -1.54
N HIS A 164 -0.79 29.34 -0.97
CA HIS A 164 0.18 29.92 -0.04
C HIS A 164 0.22 29.20 1.33
N LYS A 165 -0.83 28.41 1.67
CA LYS A 165 -0.92 27.56 2.86
C LYS A 165 -0.43 26.13 2.60
N ILE A 166 -0.29 25.72 1.33
CA ILE A 166 0.05 24.36 0.95
C ILE A 166 1.49 24.01 1.32
N GLN A 167 1.64 22.89 1.99
CA GLN A 167 2.92 22.27 2.29
C GLN A 167 2.91 20.82 1.80
N THR A 168 3.82 20.46 0.92
CA THR A 168 3.85 19.12 0.35
C THR A 168 4.73 18.14 1.15
N ARG A 169 4.39 16.87 1.08
CA ARG A 169 5.17 15.74 1.61
C ARG A 169 5.32 14.65 0.55
N LYS A 170 6.40 13.88 0.64
CA LYS A 170 6.72 12.85 -0.36
C LYS A 170 5.73 11.68 -0.38
N HIS A 171 5.11 11.36 0.75
CA HIS A 171 4.13 10.27 0.86
C HIS A 171 3.18 10.50 2.04
N VAL A 172 2.05 9.77 2.04
CA VAL A 172 0.92 10.04 2.93
C VAL A 172 1.23 9.84 4.42
N GLN A 173 2.06 8.86 4.77
CA GLN A 173 2.46 8.66 6.17
C GLN A 173 3.25 9.84 6.73
N LEU A 174 4.03 10.55 5.89
CA LEU A 174 4.69 11.80 6.33
C LEU A 174 3.68 12.93 6.57
N VAL A 175 2.55 12.95 5.85
CA VAL A 175 1.44 13.89 6.15
C VAL A 175 0.81 13.53 7.49
N ALA A 176 0.44 12.26 7.68
CA ALA A 176 -0.18 11.80 8.93
C ALA A 176 0.72 12.05 10.15
N ALA A 177 2.02 11.74 10.05
CA ALA A 177 2.99 11.99 11.12
C ALA A 177 3.19 13.48 11.42
N ALA A 178 3.25 14.33 10.38
CA ALA A 178 3.38 15.77 10.57
C ALA A 178 2.11 16.37 11.19
N LEU A 179 0.93 15.88 10.84
CA LEU A 179 -0.34 16.30 11.46
C LEU A 179 -0.40 15.94 12.94
N ALA A 180 0.05 14.74 13.31
CA ALA A 180 0.00 14.25 14.69
C ALA A 180 0.73 15.16 15.70
N THR A 181 1.70 15.96 15.22
CA THR A 181 2.50 16.89 16.02
C THR A 181 2.31 18.35 15.61
N SER A 182 1.29 18.65 14.80
CA SER A 182 1.07 19.99 14.25
C SER A 182 0.36 20.93 15.23
N SER A 183 0.54 22.24 14.99
CA SER A 183 -0.16 23.29 15.71
C SER A 183 -1.65 23.34 15.34
N PRO A 184 -2.52 23.90 16.22
CA PRO A 184 -3.91 24.22 15.87
C PRO A 184 -4.00 25.02 14.57
N GLY A 185 -5.01 24.71 13.75
CA GLY A 185 -5.18 25.34 12.43
C GLY A 185 -4.42 24.66 11.29
N THR A 186 -3.54 23.69 11.58
CA THR A 186 -2.96 22.83 10.53
C THR A 186 -3.92 21.69 10.19
N VAL A 187 -4.21 21.51 8.90
CA VAL A 187 -5.01 20.39 8.39
C VAL A 187 -4.22 19.62 7.33
N GLY A 188 -4.64 18.41 7.05
CA GLY A 188 -4.11 17.62 5.94
C GLY A 188 -5.23 17.10 5.07
N ILE A 189 -4.98 17.01 3.75
CA ILE A 189 -5.85 16.28 2.83
C ILE A 189 -5.12 14.98 2.50
N LEU A 190 -5.68 13.86 2.97
CA LEU A 190 -5.03 12.56 2.87
C LEU A 190 -6.06 11.45 2.59
N PHE A 191 -5.57 10.25 2.29
CA PHE A 191 -6.44 9.10 2.13
C PHE A 191 -7.09 8.68 3.46
N LYS A 192 -8.38 8.34 3.42
CA LYS A 192 -9.13 7.86 4.58
C LYS A 192 -8.44 6.68 5.28
N SER A 193 -7.87 5.75 4.51
CA SER A 193 -7.13 4.59 5.05
C SER A 193 -5.85 4.95 5.82
N ASN A 194 -5.41 6.21 5.78
CA ASN A 194 -4.22 6.67 6.50
C ASN A 194 -4.55 7.58 7.70
N LEU A 195 -5.83 7.61 8.12
CA LEU A 195 -6.18 8.17 9.41
C LEU A 195 -5.62 7.28 10.52
N THR A 196 -4.89 7.89 11.43
CA THR A 196 -4.36 7.22 12.63
C THR A 196 -5.21 7.57 13.85
N ASP A 197 -5.00 6.87 14.96
CA ASP A 197 -5.68 7.15 16.23
C ASP A 197 -5.38 8.56 16.79
N GLN A 198 -4.36 9.24 16.29
CA GLN A 198 -4.00 10.59 16.68
C GLN A 198 -4.74 11.67 15.86
N LEU A 199 -5.37 11.28 14.76
CA LEU A 199 -6.04 12.18 13.83
C LEU A 199 -7.55 12.07 13.95
N GLN A 200 -8.23 13.18 13.63
CA GLN A 200 -9.68 13.23 13.49
C GLN A 200 -10.06 13.73 12.09
N PRO A 201 -11.05 13.10 11.42
CA PRO A 201 -11.58 13.61 10.18
C PRO A 201 -12.43 14.85 10.47
N LEU A 202 -12.25 15.90 9.67
CA LEU A 202 -13.01 17.15 9.73
C LEU A 202 -14.04 17.25 8.60
N HIS A 203 -13.70 16.69 7.42
CA HIS A 203 -14.52 16.76 6.21
C HIS A 203 -14.21 15.57 5.30
N ALA A 204 -15.25 14.95 4.76
CA ALA A 204 -15.10 13.97 3.68
C ALA A 204 -15.14 14.74 2.34
N VAL A 205 -14.08 14.60 1.53
CA VAL A 205 -14.02 15.28 0.22
C VAL A 205 -15.02 14.61 -0.73
N ASP A 206 -15.82 15.42 -1.41
CA ASP A 206 -16.77 14.91 -2.39
C ASP A 206 -16.01 14.19 -3.54
N PRO A 207 -16.31 12.90 -3.79
CA PRO A 207 -15.65 12.13 -4.84
C PRO A 207 -15.90 12.67 -6.26
N ALA A 208 -16.90 13.52 -6.46
CA ALA A 208 -17.15 14.20 -7.73
C ALA A 208 -16.11 15.29 -8.07
N LEU A 209 -15.32 15.73 -7.09
CA LEU A 209 -14.33 16.80 -7.26
C LEU A 209 -12.97 16.32 -7.77
N HIS A 210 -12.75 15.02 -7.89
CA HIS A 210 -11.50 14.45 -8.35
C HIS A 210 -11.75 13.15 -9.13
N LYS A 211 -10.75 12.67 -9.86
CA LYS A 211 -10.81 11.34 -10.50
C LYS A 211 -11.04 10.24 -9.45
N PRO A 212 -11.72 9.13 -9.80
CA PRO A 212 -11.92 8.01 -8.89
C PRO A 212 -10.58 7.49 -8.33
N ILE A 213 -10.50 7.35 -7.02
CA ILE A 213 -9.32 6.81 -6.36
C ILE A 213 -9.38 5.30 -6.40
N ARG A 214 -8.55 4.70 -7.23
CA ARG A 214 -8.46 3.25 -7.40
C ARG A 214 -7.00 2.82 -7.32
N TYR A 215 -6.77 1.67 -6.68
CA TYR A 215 -5.46 1.04 -6.66
C TYR A 215 -5.37 0.02 -7.78
N TYR A 216 -4.22 -0.01 -8.40
CA TYR A 216 -3.90 -0.92 -9.49
C TYR A 216 -2.71 -1.77 -9.10
N MET A 217 -2.78 -3.08 -9.33
CA MET A 217 -1.68 -3.99 -9.08
C MET A 217 -1.38 -4.82 -10.32
N ALA A 218 -0.10 -5.09 -10.54
CA ALA A 218 0.35 -5.96 -11.63
C ALA A 218 1.68 -6.63 -11.26
N PRO A 219 1.93 -7.85 -11.73
CA PRO A 219 3.27 -8.41 -11.72
C PRO A 219 4.16 -7.63 -12.70
N LEU A 220 5.41 -7.40 -12.35
CA LEU A 220 6.40 -6.92 -13.33
C LEU A 220 6.70 -8.04 -14.32
N LYS A 221 6.90 -7.69 -15.60
CA LYS A 221 7.11 -8.69 -16.68
C LYS A 221 8.25 -9.68 -16.38
N ALA A 222 9.33 -9.19 -15.75
CA ALA A 222 10.45 -10.03 -15.37
C ALA A 222 10.09 -11.12 -14.34
N SER A 223 9.00 -10.95 -13.61
CA SER A 223 8.57 -11.86 -12.54
C SER A 223 7.18 -12.48 -12.80
N ALA A 224 6.54 -12.15 -13.91
CA ALA A 224 5.17 -12.58 -14.20
C ALA A 224 4.99 -14.12 -14.35
N GLY A 225 6.09 -14.85 -14.60
CA GLY A 225 6.11 -16.31 -14.67
C GLY A 225 6.43 -17.02 -13.35
N LYS A 226 6.70 -16.29 -12.27
CA LYS A 226 6.96 -16.89 -10.95
C LYS A 226 5.64 -17.37 -10.34
N ALA A 227 5.58 -18.63 -9.90
CA ALA A 227 4.40 -19.21 -9.24
C ALA A 227 4.00 -18.41 -8.00
N ASP A 228 4.96 -18.12 -7.10
CA ASP A 228 4.72 -17.35 -5.86
C ASP A 228 4.10 -15.96 -6.13
N VAL A 229 4.46 -15.31 -7.26
CA VAL A 229 3.86 -14.02 -7.67
C VAL A 229 2.39 -14.22 -8.05
N THR A 230 2.09 -15.25 -8.82
CA THR A 230 0.72 -15.55 -9.27
C THR A 230 -0.16 -15.90 -8.07
N ASP A 231 0.30 -16.81 -7.21
CA ASP A 231 -0.43 -17.27 -6.03
C ASP A 231 -0.69 -16.11 -5.04
N PHE A 232 0.31 -15.23 -4.83
CA PHE A 232 0.13 -14.07 -3.96
C PHE A 232 -0.86 -13.05 -4.54
N LEU A 233 -0.81 -12.77 -5.86
CA LEU A 233 -1.76 -11.87 -6.52
C LEU A 233 -3.19 -12.44 -6.53
N GLU A 234 -3.37 -13.74 -6.59
CA GLU A 234 -4.68 -14.39 -6.41
C GLU A 234 -5.15 -14.25 -4.97
N PHE A 235 -4.27 -14.49 -3.99
CA PHE A 235 -4.60 -14.31 -2.59
C PHE A 235 -5.04 -12.88 -2.28
N LEU A 236 -4.40 -11.86 -2.86
CA LEU A 236 -4.78 -10.46 -2.72
C LEU A 236 -6.23 -10.15 -3.20
N ARG A 237 -6.82 -11.02 -4.02
CA ARG A 237 -8.22 -10.93 -4.47
C ARG A 237 -9.18 -11.73 -3.60
N SER A 238 -8.69 -12.55 -2.68
CA SER A 238 -9.52 -13.37 -1.78
C SER A 238 -10.32 -12.47 -0.83
N GLU A 239 -11.45 -13.01 -0.32
CA GLU A 239 -12.27 -12.28 0.66
C GLU A 239 -11.47 -12.00 1.94
N ALA A 240 -10.61 -12.93 2.38
CA ALA A 240 -9.78 -12.74 3.56
C ALA A 240 -8.82 -11.55 3.43
N ALA A 241 -8.19 -11.35 2.27
CA ALA A 241 -7.35 -10.18 2.02
C ALA A 241 -8.20 -8.91 1.90
N ARG A 242 -9.37 -9.00 1.25
CA ARG A 242 -10.31 -7.88 1.10
C ARG A 242 -10.83 -7.39 2.45
N ASP A 243 -11.13 -8.30 3.39
CA ASP A 243 -11.56 -7.96 4.74
C ASP A 243 -10.50 -7.17 5.50
N ILE A 244 -9.22 -7.52 5.34
CA ILE A 244 -8.11 -6.76 5.91
C ILE A 244 -8.07 -5.35 5.32
N PHE A 245 -8.14 -5.20 3.98
CA PHE A 245 -8.15 -3.87 3.36
C PHE A 245 -9.37 -3.05 3.79
N ARG A 246 -10.55 -3.66 3.92
CA ARG A 246 -11.76 -3.00 4.41
C ARG A 246 -11.59 -2.52 5.85
N ALA A 247 -11.02 -3.34 6.72
CA ALA A 247 -10.73 -2.98 8.11
C ALA A 247 -9.70 -1.83 8.21
N GLU A 248 -8.78 -1.73 7.24
CA GLU A 248 -7.81 -0.63 7.13
C GLU A 248 -8.40 0.63 6.43
N GLY A 249 -9.71 0.67 6.20
CA GLY A 249 -10.41 1.86 5.69
C GLY A 249 -10.38 2.03 4.17
N PHE A 250 -9.94 1.02 3.42
CA PHE A 250 -10.04 1.01 1.96
C PHE A 250 -11.48 0.71 1.51
N ASP A 251 -11.84 1.24 0.36
CA ASP A 251 -13.05 0.84 -0.35
C ASP A 251 -12.76 -0.48 -1.09
N VAL A 252 -13.52 -1.52 -0.73
CA VAL A 252 -13.38 -2.87 -1.28
C VAL A 252 -14.72 -3.26 -1.89
N SER A 253 -15.18 -2.49 -2.86
CA SER A 253 -16.39 -2.81 -3.62
C SER A 253 -16.22 -4.14 -4.32
N ALA A 254 -17.33 -4.86 -4.53
CA ALA A 254 -17.32 -6.09 -5.34
C ALA A 254 -16.74 -5.80 -6.73
N PRO A 255 -16.05 -6.77 -7.34
CA PRO A 255 -15.48 -6.64 -8.67
C PRO A 255 -16.55 -6.38 -9.73
#